data_f192df1fb96a5e73855da2c0b476e2e6
#
_entry.id   f192df1fb96a5e73855da2c0b476e2e6
#
_cell.length_a   1.000
_cell.length_b   1.000
_cell.length_c   1.000
_cell.angle_alpha   90.00
_cell.angle_beta   90.00
_cell.angle_gamma   90.00
#
_symmetry.space_group_name_H-M   'P 1'
#
loop_
_entity.id
_entity.type
_entity.pdbx_description
1 polymer ?
#
loop_
_entity_poly.entity_id
_entity_poly.type
_entity_poly.pdbx_seq_one_letter_code
_entity_poly.pdbx_strand_id
1 'polypeptide(L)'
;LTVDPYNFGGFATFLGTYRIEEGWSPTTIVGADTLANGDFRKLGNENPDYRLSFRNSFTLGPVSLSFLVDHKQGGHAINLANLIYDLGGTTADYEENGSRMGVLSGGSTAPYVESTTYTALRDLSLTYELPSSLTDGFGLNNMQLGFALRNWWMSSEYTGLSPEVSQFGNEAIGGSVDTNPFPLSKSMYLTL
;
A
#
# COMPACT_ATOMS: atom_id res chain seq x y z
N LEU A 1 2.67 19.56 31.54
CA LEU A 1 3.29 18.23 31.49
C LEU A 1 4.09 18.17 30.19
N THR A 2 5.39 18.35 30.25
CA THR A 2 6.29 18.04 29.12
C THR A 2 6.47 16.52 29.09
N VAL A 3 5.96 15.88 28.08
CA VAL A 3 6.25 14.47 27.83
C VAL A 3 7.56 14.42 27.07
N ASP A 4 8.56 13.77 27.61
CA ASP A 4 9.82 13.57 26.89
C ASP A 4 9.54 12.80 25.60
N PRO A 5 10.08 13.25 24.45
CA PRO A 5 9.85 12.59 23.19
C PRO A 5 10.39 11.16 23.24
N TYR A 6 9.60 10.22 22.76
CA TYR A 6 9.97 8.81 22.69
C TYR A 6 10.04 8.33 21.24
N ASN A 7 11.17 7.77 20.87
CA ASN A 7 11.38 7.18 19.55
C ASN A 7 11.26 5.66 19.64
N PHE A 8 10.51 5.08 18.73
CA PHE A 8 10.41 3.63 18.57
C PHE A 8 10.29 3.27 17.09
N GLY A 9 10.63 2.08 16.72
CA GLY A 9 10.57 1.67 15.31
C GLY A 9 11.49 0.50 14.97
N GLY A 10 12.08 -0.14 15.93
CA GLY A 10 12.84 -1.36 15.74
C GLY A 10 13.89 -1.25 14.61
N PHE A 11 13.79 -2.08 13.60
CA PHE A 11 14.74 -2.14 12.48
C PHE A 11 14.83 -0.88 11.63
N ALA A 12 13.83 -0.02 11.70
CA ALA A 12 13.80 1.20 10.90
C ALA A 12 14.45 2.40 11.58
N THR A 13 15.04 2.24 12.76
CA THR A 13 15.56 3.34 13.58
C THR A 13 16.65 4.17 12.87
N PHE A 14 17.39 3.58 11.96
CA PHE A 14 18.43 4.29 11.20
C PHE A 14 17.92 4.90 9.88
N LEU A 15 16.77 4.46 9.34
CA LEU A 15 16.13 5.06 8.16
C LEU A 15 15.10 6.11 8.54
N GLY A 16 14.38 5.85 9.58
CA GLY A 16 13.32 6.64 10.13
C GLY A 16 12.73 5.94 11.34
N THR A 17 12.12 6.67 12.22
CA THR A 17 11.52 6.14 13.42
C THR A 17 10.23 6.87 13.73
N TYR A 18 9.38 6.26 14.54
CA TYR A 18 8.19 6.91 15.06
C TYR A 18 8.57 7.71 16.32
N ARG A 19 7.98 8.88 16.44
CA ARG A 19 8.25 9.77 17.56
C ARG A 19 6.94 10.22 18.19
N ILE A 20 6.83 10.03 19.50
CA ILE A 20 5.72 10.57 20.28
C ILE A 20 6.19 11.88 20.90
N GLU A 21 5.52 12.96 20.57
CA GLU A 21 5.79 14.30 21.08
C GLU A 21 4.48 15.06 21.22
N GLU A 22 4.40 15.97 22.22
CA GLU A 22 3.20 16.76 22.42
C GLU A 22 2.85 17.60 21.19
N GLY A 23 1.58 17.51 20.75
CA GLY A 23 1.09 18.19 19.55
C GLY A 23 1.41 17.48 18.23
N TRP A 24 2.07 16.31 18.26
CA TRP A 24 2.33 15.49 17.08
C TRP A 24 1.39 14.29 17.00
N SER A 25 1.15 13.82 15.78
CA SER A 25 0.51 12.52 15.61
C SER A 25 1.45 11.41 16.12
N PRO A 26 0.94 10.42 16.88
CA PRO A 26 1.76 9.31 17.37
C PRO A 26 2.32 8.44 16.23
N THR A 27 1.78 8.58 15.01
CA THR A 27 2.23 7.88 13.81
C THR A 27 3.14 8.74 12.93
N THR A 28 3.68 9.85 13.47
CA THR A 28 4.66 10.69 12.77
C THR A 28 5.97 9.95 12.60
N ILE A 29 6.46 9.89 11.37
CA ILE A 29 7.76 9.32 11.00
C ILE A 29 8.78 10.47 10.95
N VAL A 30 9.88 10.31 11.66
CA VAL A 30 11.01 11.25 11.65
C VAL A 30 12.23 10.59 11.03
N GLY A 31 13.05 11.38 10.34
CA GLY A 31 14.31 10.93 9.77
C GLY A 31 15.44 10.83 10.80
N ALA A 32 16.56 10.25 10.38
CA ALA A 32 17.79 10.26 11.15
C ALA A 32 18.47 11.65 11.14
N ASP A 33 18.20 12.42 10.08
CA ASP A 33 18.72 13.78 9.93
C ASP A 33 18.00 14.75 10.88
N THR A 34 18.78 15.69 11.42
CA THR A 34 18.25 16.74 12.29
C THR A 34 18.18 18.08 11.54
N LEU A 35 17.27 18.95 12.00
CA LEU A 35 17.22 20.33 11.59
C LEU A 35 18.37 21.13 12.24
N ALA A 36 18.63 22.33 11.73
CA ALA A 36 19.70 23.20 12.23
C ALA A 36 19.57 23.56 13.72
N ASN A 37 18.37 23.48 14.30
CA ASN A 37 18.09 23.67 15.72
C ASN A 37 18.25 22.40 16.58
N GLY A 38 18.64 21.28 15.96
CA GLY A 38 18.80 19.98 16.62
C GLY A 38 17.53 19.14 16.70
N ASP A 39 16.39 19.63 16.23
CA ASP A 39 15.14 18.85 16.17
C ASP A 39 15.15 17.85 15.02
N PHE A 40 14.42 16.76 15.20
CA PHE A 40 14.24 15.75 14.14
C PHE A 40 13.39 16.29 12.99
N ARG A 41 13.77 15.93 11.77
CA ARG A 41 12.98 16.25 10.59
C ARG A 41 11.79 15.31 10.48
N LYS A 42 10.57 15.88 10.39
CA LYS A 42 9.38 15.11 10.02
C LYS A 42 9.47 14.71 8.55
N LEU A 43 9.35 13.43 8.26
CA LEU A 43 9.38 12.87 6.91
C LEU A 43 7.98 12.50 6.41
N GLY A 44 7.08 12.12 7.32
CA GLY A 44 5.73 11.72 6.94
C GLY A 44 4.88 11.32 8.14
N ASN A 45 3.74 10.74 7.83
CA ASN A 45 2.81 10.17 8.78
C ASN A 45 2.32 8.84 8.22
N GLU A 46 2.23 7.82 9.05
CA GLU A 46 1.70 6.51 8.65
C GLU A 46 0.21 6.57 8.25
N ASN A 47 -0.57 7.36 9.00
CA ASN A 47 -1.99 7.47 8.76
C ASN A 47 -2.29 8.19 7.44
N PRO A 48 -3.21 7.66 6.62
CA PRO A 48 -3.70 8.37 5.45
C PRO A 48 -4.55 9.58 5.83
N ASP A 49 -4.63 10.55 4.93
CA ASP A 49 -5.52 11.69 5.05
C ASP A 49 -6.99 11.24 4.96
N TYR A 50 -7.26 10.35 4.01
CA TYR A 50 -8.56 9.70 3.86
C TYR A 50 -8.48 8.40 3.04
N ARG A 51 -9.54 7.61 3.14
CA ARG A 51 -9.80 6.44 2.29
C ARG A 51 -11.19 6.54 1.70
N LEU A 52 -11.30 6.21 0.41
CA LEU A 52 -12.56 6.19 -0.34
C LEU A 52 -12.70 4.84 -1.02
N SER A 53 -13.87 4.21 -0.85
CA SER A 53 -14.20 2.97 -1.56
C SER A 53 -15.49 3.21 -2.34
N PHE A 54 -15.43 3.00 -3.65
CA PHE A 54 -16.56 3.12 -4.55
C PHE A 54 -16.96 1.75 -5.09
N ARG A 55 -18.13 1.30 -4.64
CA ARG A 55 -18.75 0.06 -5.12
C ARG A 55 -19.96 0.39 -5.96
N ASN A 56 -20.06 -0.24 -7.13
CA ASN A 56 -21.27 -0.13 -7.96
C ASN A 56 -21.64 -1.49 -8.55
N SER A 57 -22.93 -1.64 -8.89
CA SER A 57 -23.49 -2.83 -9.53
C SER A 57 -24.55 -2.40 -10.51
N PHE A 58 -24.49 -2.95 -11.73
CA PHE A 58 -25.41 -2.71 -12.82
C PHE A 58 -25.97 -4.04 -13.29
N THR A 59 -27.28 -4.09 -13.49
CA THR A 59 -27.93 -5.24 -14.10
C THR A 59 -28.70 -4.79 -15.33
N LEU A 60 -28.42 -5.39 -16.47
CA LEU A 60 -29.09 -5.14 -17.74
C LEU A 60 -29.52 -6.47 -18.37
N GLY A 61 -30.80 -6.79 -18.22
CA GLY A 61 -31.33 -8.09 -18.65
C GLY A 61 -30.57 -9.24 -17.96
N PRO A 62 -30.02 -10.19 -18.70
CA PRO A 62 -29.31 -11.35 -18.14
C PRO A 62 -27.88 -11.04 -17.68
N VAL A 63 -27.37 -9.82 -17.88
CA VAL A 63 -26.00 -9.42 -17.55
C VAL A 63 -25.97 -8.60 -16.29
N SER A 64 -25.11 -9.00 -15.34
CA SER A 64 -24.80 -8.20 -14.15
C SER A 64 -23.30 -7.93 -14.09
N LEU A 65 -22.95 -6.65 -13.91
CA LEU A 65 -21.58 -6.16 -13.73
C LEU A 65 -21.47 -5.50 -12.35
N SER A 66 -20.48 -5.89 -11.56
CA SER A 66 -20.15 -5.17 -10.34
C SER A 66 -18.66 -4.89 -10.25
N PHE A 67 -18.30 -3.78 -9.59
CA PHE A 67 -16.90 -3.44 -9.36
C PHE A 67 -16.72 -2.67 -8.04
N LEU A 68 -15.51 -2.77 -7.50
CA LEU A 68 -15.05 -2.05 -6.33
C LEU A 68 -13.71 -1.38 -6.66
N VAL A 69 -13.70 -0.06 -6.57
CA VAL A 69 -12.48 0.75 -6.64
C VAL A 69 -12.19 1.29 -5.25
N ASP A 70 -10.93 1.19 -4.84
CA ASP A 70 -10.45 1.65 -3.55
C ASP A 70 -9.35 2.69 -3.75
N HIS A 71 -9.41 3.79 -3.00
CA HIS A 71 -8.43 4.87 -3.04
C HIS A 71 -8.00 5.24 -1.63
N LYS A 72 -6.70 5.29 -1.42
CA LYS A 72 -6.06 5.81 -0.22
C LYS A 72 -5.25 7.04 -0.58
N GLN A 73 -5.51 8.16 0.06
CA GLN A 73 -4.74 9.39 -0.09
C GLN A 73 -3.88 9.60 1.14
N GLY A 74 -2.61 9.91 0.91
CA GLY A 74 -1.66 10.15 1.99
C GLY A 74 -1.19 8.86 2.67
N GLY A 75 -0.56 9.02 3.81
CA GLY A 75 0.18 7.97 4.49
C GLY A 75 1.58 7.79 3.93
N HIS A 76 2.50 7.36 4.78
CA HIS A 76 3.89 7.09 4.42
C HIS A 76 4.32 5.78 5.05
N ALA A 77 5.28 5.12 4.41
CA ALA A 77 5.94 3.93 4.94
C ALA A 77 7.46 4.08 4.87
N ILE A 78 8.13 3.41 5.81
CA ILE A 78 9.58 3.28 5.81
C ILE A 78 9.94 2.09 4.92
N ASN A 79 10.52 2.35 3.74
CA ASN A 79 10.90 1.33 2.78
C ASN A 79 12.31 0.79 3.09
N LEU A 80 12.40 -0.11 4.06
CA LEU A 80 13.65 -0.76 4.45
C LEU A 80 14.15 -1.72 3.37
N ALA A 81 13.23 -2.28 2.58
CA ALA A 81 13.58 -3.18 1.48
C ALA A 81 14.43 -2.47 0.43
N ASN A 82 14.05 -1.26 0.02
CA ASN A 82 14.82 -0.48 -0.95
C ASN A 82 16.22 -0.16 -0.45
N LEU A 83 16.39 0.14 0.85
CA LEU A 83 17.72 0.34 1.40
C LEU A 83 18.58 -0.93 1.25
N ILE A 84 18.03 -2.09 1.59
CA ILE A 84 18.77 -3.36 1.50
C ILE A 84 19.18 -3.64 0.05
N TYR A 85 18.30 -3.37 -0.90
CA TYR A 85 18.59 -3.55 -2.32
C TYR A 85 19.59 -2.53 -2.85
N ASP A 86 19.51 -1.26 -2.42
CA ASP A 86 20.51 -0.24 -2.77
C ASP A 86 21.89 -0.59 -2.21
N LEU A 87 21.98 -1.05 -0.96
CA LEU A 87 23.23 -1.54 -0.36
C LEU A 87 23.80 -2.77 -1.10
N GLY A 88 22.91 -3.59 -1.67
CA GLY A 88 23.29 -4.74 -2.51
C GLY A 88 23.61 -4.36 -3.95
N GLY A 89 23.43 -3.10 -4.36
CA GLY A 89 23.67 -2.66 -5.73
C GLY A 89 22.74 -3.28 -6.76
N THR A 90 21.48 -3.57 -6.39
CA THR A 90 20.54 -4.33 -7.22
C THR A 90 19.33 -3.53 -7.71
N THR A 91 19.30 -2.23 -7.41
CA THR A 91 18.21 -1.36 -7.87
C THR A 91 18.57 -0.59 -9.14
N ALA A 92 17.56 -0.23 -9.94
CA ALA A 92 17.77 0.64 -11.10
C ALA A 92 18.34 2.01 -10.70
N ASP A 93 17.90 2.58 -9.56
CA ASP A 93 18.46 3.84 -9.05
C ASP A 93 19.97 3.73 -8.79
N TYR A 94 20.42 2.62 -8.21
CA TYR A 94 21.85 2.38 -7.96
C TYR A 94 22.63 2.25 -9.25
N GLU A 95 22.11 1.53 -10.24
CA GLU A 95 22.75 1.33 -11.55
C GLU A 95 22.86 2.63 -12.36
N GLU A 96 21.83 3.48 -12.29
CA GLU A 96 21.79 4.74 -13.05
C GLU A 96 22.72 5.80 -12.44
N ASN A 97 22.60 6.11 -11.17
CA ASN A 97 23.42 7.15 -10.51
C ASN A 97 23.47 7.06 -8.97
N GLY A 98 22.74 6.13 -8.36
CA GLY A 98 22.72 5.94 -6.90
C GLY A 98 22.19 7.14 -6.14
N SER A 99 21.16 7.80 -6.64
CA SER A 99 20.66 9.07 -6.09
C SER A 99 20.20 8.96 -4.64
N ARG A 100 19.50 7.87 -4.28
CA ARG A 100 19.08 7.61 -2.91
C ARG A 100 20.26 7.39 -1.97
N MET A 101 21.24 6.60 -2.41
CA MET A 101 22.46 6.36 -1.65
C MET A 101 23.31 7.63 -1.48
N GLY A 102 23.33 8.51 -2.49
CA GLY A 102 23.97 9.81 -2.39
C GLY A 102 23.35 10.69 -1.30
N VAL A 103 22.02 10.74 -1.22
CA VAL A 103 21.29 11.47 -0.18
C VAL A 103 21.50 10.86 1.19
N LEU A 104 21.47 9.53 1.31
CA LEU A 104 21.74 8.80 2.55
C LEU A 104 23.16 9.07 3.07
N SER A 105 24.16 9.07 2.19
CA SER A 105 25.55 9.39 2.53
C SER A 105 25.70 10.84 3.02
N GLY A 106 24.83 11.73 2.60
CA GLY A 106 24.70 13.10 3.10
C GLY A 106 23.99 13.22 4.45
N GLY A 107 23.56 12.10 5.05
CA GLY A 107 22.92 12.05 6.36
C GLY A 107 21.40 12.14 6.35
N SER A 108 20.73 12.13 5.19
CA SER A 108 19.28 12.18 5.11
C SER A 108 18.67 10.83 4.73
N THR A 109 17.67 10.39 5.48
CA THR A 109 16.92 9.16 5.26
C THR A 109 15.60 9.38 4.49
N ALA A 110 15.34 10.61 4.07
CA ALA A 110 14.11 11.00 3.38
C ALA A 110 13.76 10.12 2.15
N PRO A 111 14.70 9.68 1.30
CA PRO A 111 14.37 8.86 0.14
C PRO A 111 13.75 7.49 0.46
N TYR A 112 13.87 7.03 1.69
CA TYR A 112 13.34 5.74 2.12
C TYR A 112 12.03 5.85 2.92
N VAL A 113 11.49 7.06 3.05
CA VAL A 113 10.15 7.29 3.60
C VAL A 113 9.24 7.75 2.46
N GLU A 114 8.44 6.84 1.96
CA GLU A 114 7.70 7.00 0.72
C GLU A 114 6.20 7.13 0.97
N SER A 115 5.52 7.85 0.07
CA SER A 115 4.05 7.96 0.07
C SER A 115 3.42 6.60 -0.25
N THR A 116 2.39 6.25 0.51
CA THR A 116 1.59 5.03 0.29
C THR A 116 0.22 5.33 -0.33
N THR A 117 0.10 6.45 -1.02
CA THR A 117 -1.08 6.79 -1.83
C THR A 117 -1.27 5.77 -2.95
N TYR A 118 -2.50 5.29 -3.13
CA TYR A 118 -2.82 4.39 -4.24
C TYR A 118 -4.27 4.51 -4.69
N THR A 119 -4.54 4.00 -5.90
CA THR A 119 -5.87 3.67 -6.40
C THR A 119 -5.86 2.24 -6.93
N ALA A 120 -6.82 1.42 -6.51
CA ALA A 120 -6.84 0.01 -6.85
C ALA A 120 -8.23 -0.47 -7.29
N LEU A 121 -8.27 -1.33 -8.31
CA LEU A 121 -9.45 -2.12 -8.67
C LEU A 121 -9.41 -3.41 -7.85
N ARG A 122 -10.25 -3.45 -6.80
CA ARG A 122 -10.29 -4.56 -5.83
C ARG A 122 -11.08 -5.74 -6.32
N ASP A 123 -12.18 -5.45 -6.95
CA ASP A 123 -13.11 -6.47 -7.43
C ASP A 123 -13.72 -6.01 -8.75
N LEU A 124 -13.84 -6.91 -9.68
CA LEU A 124 -14.61 -6.75 -10.90
C LEU A 124 -15.28 -8.09 -11.18
N SER A 125 -16.60 -8.12 -11.20
CA SER A 125 -17.32 -9.35 -11.54
C SER A 125 -18.37 -9.10 -12.61
N LEU A 126 -18.42 -10.02 -13.55
CA LEU A 126 -19.39 -10.08 -14.63
C LEU A 126 -20.12 -11.41 -14.54
N THR A 127 -21.44 -11.36 -14.47
CA THR A 127 -22.30 -12.56 -14.45
C THR A 127 -23.26 -12.51 -15.61
N TYR A 128 -23.48 -13.64 -16.24
CA TYR A 128 -24.45 -13.80 -17.30
C TYR A 128 -25.41 -14.95 -16.96
N GLU A 129 -26.70 -14.67 -16.87
CA GLU A 129 -27.74 -15.67 -16.70
C GLU A 129 -28.02 -16.33 -18.05
N LEU A 130 -27.81 -17.63 -18.14
CA LEU A 130 -28.10 -18.38 -19.37
C LEU A 130 -29.61 -18.50 -19.58
N PRO A 131 -30.07 -18.29 -20.82
CA PRO A 131 -31.49 -18.45 -21.13
C PRO A 131 -31.96 -19.91 -20.91
N SER A 132 -33.18 -20.08 -20.42
CA SER A 132 -33.77 -21.39 -20.12
C SER A 132 -33.76 -22.33 -21.33
N SER A 133 -33.85 -21.80 -22.56
CA SER A 133 -33.77 -22.59 -23.78
C SER A 133 -32.45 -23.37 -23.92
N LEU A 134 -31.37 -22.95 -23.27
CA LEU A 134 -30.09 -23.68 -23.23
C LEU A 134 -29.99 -24.64 -22.04
N THR A 135 -30.71 -24.38 -20.95
CA THR A 135 -30.58 -25.12 -19.70
C THR A 135 -31.63 -26.20 -19.52
N ASP A 136 -32.82 -26.04 -20.10
CA ASP A 136 -33.95 -26.96 -19.97
C ASP A 136 -33.62 -28.36 -20.52
N GLY A 137 -32.80 -28.42 -21.59
CA GLY A 137 -32.35 -29.67 -22.20
C GLY A 137 -31.50 -30.54 -21.27
N PHE A 138 -30.91 -29.94 -20.26
CA PHE A 138 -30.09 -30.62 -19.24
C PHE A 138 -30.80 -30.78 -17.89
N GLY A 139 -32.06 -30.36 -17.79
CA GLY A 139 -32.82 -30.39 -16.53
C GLY A 139 -32.29 -29.42 -15.49
N LEU A 140 -31.56 -28.39 -15.88
CA LEU A 140 -30.97 -27.38 -15.01
C LEU A 140 -31.82 -26.10 -15.03
N ASN A 141 -32.13 -25.60 -13.84
CA ASN A 141 -32.81 -24.33 -13.66
C ASN A 141 -31.80 -23.27 -13.17
N ASN A 142 -31.84 -22.08 -13.77
CA ASN A 142 -31.03 -20.92 -13.33
C ASN A 142 -29.51 -21.14 -13.37
N MET A 143 -28.97 -21.37 -14.54
CA MET A 143 -27.53 -21.48 -14.77
C MET A 143 -26.91 -20.11 -15.02
N GLN A 144 -25.78 -19.82 -14.37
CA GLN A 144 -25.08 -18.55 -14.51
C GLN A 144 -23.62 -18.80 -14.88
N LEU A 145 -23.12 -18.03 -15.84
CA LEU A 145 -21.70 -17.95 -16.13
C LEU A 145 -21.13 -16.71 -15.45
N GLY A 146 -20.14 -16.90 -14.59
CA GLY A 146 -19.49 -15.83 -13.83
C GLY A 146 -18.01 -15.70 -14.15
N PHE A 147 -17.56 -14.47 -14.30
CA PHE A 147 -16.15 -14.10 -14.40
C PHE A 147 -15.83 -13.08 -13.34
N ALA A 148 -14.77 -13.29 -12.56
CA ALA A 148 -14.36 -12.36 -11.51
C ALA A 148 -12.84 -12.15 -11.48
N LEU A 149 -12.45 -10.89 -11.29
CA LEU A 149 -11.07 -10.45 -11.07
C LEU A 149 -10.96 -9.84 -9.68
N ARG A 150 -9.90 -10.19 -8.94
CA ARG A 150 -9.61 -9.59 -7.64
C ARG A 150 -8.19 -9.03 -7.60
N ASN A 151 -8.05 -7.84 -7.01
CA ASN A 151 -6.79 -7.10 -6.89
C ASN A 151 -6.04 -6.98 -8.23
N TRP A 152 -6.79 -6.82 -9.32
CA TRP A 152 -6.24 -6.93 -10.67
C TRP A 152 -5.33 -5.78 -11.05
N TRP A 153 -5.66 -4.57 -10.57
CA TRP A 153 -4.94 -3.37 -10.95
C TRP A 153 -4.77 -2.45 -9.74
N MET A 154 -3.58 -1.86 -9.65
CA MET A 154 -3.24 -0.82 -8.69
C MET A 154 -2.32 0.20 -9.35
N SER A 155 -2.54 1.47 -9.06
CA SER A 155 -1.66 2.59 -9.39
C SER A 155 -1.18 3.24 -8.11
N SER A 156 0.13 3.39 -7.97
CA SER A 156 0.81 4.03 -6.84
C SER A 156 2.17 4.52 -7.29
N GLU A 157 2.69 5.55 -6.62
CA GLU A 157 4.07 6.02 -6.78
C GLU A 157 5.05 5.31 -5.83
N TYR A 158 4.53 4.44 -4.96
CA TYR A 158 5.34 3.65 -4.04
C TYR A 158 6.27 2.71 -4.80
N THR A 159 7.55 2.72 -4.48
CA THR A 159 8.57 1.95 -5.22
C THR A 159 8.78 0.53 -4.71
N GLY A 160 8.21 0.17 -3.55
CA GLY A 160 8.19 -1.20 -3.04
C GLY A 160 7.14 -2.09 -3.75
N LEU A 161 6.98 -3.32 -3.28
CA LEU A 161 6.07 -4.30 -3.89
C LEU A 161 4.60 -3.89 -3.80
N SER A 162 4.20 -3.25 -2.72
CA SER A 162 2.83 -2.77 -2.52
C SER A 162 2.77 -1.71 -1.42
N PRO A 163 2.03 -0.60 -1.61
CA PRO A 163 1.87 0.43 -0.59
C PRO A 163 0.97 0.01 0.57
N GLU A 164 0.46 -1.21 0.58
CA GLU A 164 -0.46 -1.74 1.59
C GLU A 164 0.17 -2.76 2.51
N VAL A 165 1.37 -3.21 2.19
CA VAL A 165 2.05 -4.23 3.00
C VAL A 165 2.81 -3.59 4.15
N SER A 166 2.84 -4.33 5.27
CA SER A 166 3.58 -3.98 6.46
C SER A 166 4.16 -5.24 7.07
N GLN A 167 5.39 -5.16 7.54
CA GLN A 167 6.02 -6.25 8.28
C GLN A 167 5.29 -6.54 9.60
N PHE A 168 4.70 -5.52 10.20
CA PHE A 168 4.07 -5.59 11.52
C PHE A 168 2.54 -5.68 11.47
N GLY A 169 1.96 -5.80 10.28
CA GLY A 169 0.51 -5.93 10.12
C GLY A 169 -0.27 -4.68 10.53
N ASN A 170 -1.32 -4.87 11.34
CA ASN A 170 -2.22 -3.80 11.78
C ASN A 170 -1.85 -3.23 13.15
N GLU A 171 -0.57 -3.10 13.46
CA GLU A 171 -0.15 -2.42 14.68
C GLU A 171 -0.61 -0.96 14.66
N ALA A 172 -1.04 -0.47 15.82
CA ALA A 172 -1.58 0.89 15.93
C ALA A 172 -0.52 1.98 15.71
N ILE A 173 0.74 1.65 15.95
CA ILE A 173 1.91 2.52 15.81
C ILE A 173 3.07 1.66 15.33
N GLY A 174 3.85 2.17 14.36
CA GLY A 174 5.01 1.45 13.85
C GLY A 174 4.67 0.38 12.82
N GLY A 175 3.43 0.37 12.29
CA GLY A 175 2.96 -0.62 11.34
C GLY A 175 3.51 -0.45 9.92
N SER A 176 3.88 0.75 9.53
CA SER A 176 4.26 1.04 8.14
C SER A 176 5.76 0.91 7.90
N VAL A 177 6.28 -0.31 8.05
CA VAL A 177 7.65 -0.67 7.67
C VAL A 177 7.61 -1.78 6.65
N ASP A 178 8.19 -1.53 5.48
CA ASP A 178 8.29 -2.50 4.39
C ASP A 178 9.64 -3.23 4.42
N THR A 179 9.60 -4.53 4.67
CA THR A 179 10.72 -5.46 4.57
C THR A 179 10.44 -6.54 3.54
N ASN A 180 9.66 -6.23 2.51
CA ASN A 180 9.18 -7.16 1.47
C ASN A 180 8.24 -8.27 1.95
N PRO A 181 7.22 -8.02 2.77
CA PRO A 181 6.19 -9.01 2.98
C PRO A 181 5.41 -9.27 1.68
N PHE A 182 4.80 -10.43 1.57
CA PHE A 182 4.07 -10.81 0.36
C PHE A 182 2.93 -9.82 0.06
N PRO A 183 2.87 -9.25 -1.16
CA PRO A 183 1.77 -8.40 -1.58
C PRO A 183 0.49 -9.20 -1.77
N LEU A 184 -0.64 -8.50 -1.85
CA LEU A 184 -1.92 -9.10 -2.20
C LEU A 184 -1.85 -9.75 -3.58
N SER A 185 -2.29 -11.01 -3.68
CA SER A 185 -2.29 -11.74 -4.95
C SER A 185 -3.40 -11.26 -5.88
N LYS A 186 -3.10 -11.22 -7.17
CA LYS A 186 -4.10 -11.09 -8.24
C LYS A 186 -4.77 -12.44 -8.46
N SER A 187 -6.09 -12.43 -8.58
CA SER A 187 -6.85 -13.65 -8.79
C SER A 187 -7.90 -13.47 -9.88
N MET A 188 -8.11 -14.54 -10.65
CA MET A 188 -9.14 -14.62 -11.68
C MET A 188 -9.95 -15.89 -11.46
N TYR A 189 -11.27 -15.78 -11.54
CA TYR A 189 -12.20 -16.87 -11.35
C TYR A 189 -13.15 -16.96 -12.52
N LEU A 190 -13.44 -18.18 -12.94
CA LEU A 190 -14.53 -18.52 -13.85
C LEU A 190 -15.44 -19.49 -13.11
N THR A 191 -16.73 -19.20 -13.08
CA THR A 191 -17.74 -20.01 -12.39
C THR A 191 -18.88 -20.34 -13.33
N LEU A 192 -19.49 -21.49 -13.13
CA LEU A 192 -20.64 -21.99 -13.85
C LEU A 192 -21.68 -22.49 -12.84
#